data_b181c244e0e0979820b3a1bb5a58e85c
#
_entry.id   b181c244e0e0979820b3a1bb5a58e85c
#
_cell.length_a   1.000
_cell.length_b   1.000
_cell.length_c   1.000
_cell.angle_alpha   90.00
_cell.angle_beta   90.00
_cell.angle_gamma   90.00
#
_symmetry.space_group_name_H-M   'P 1'
#
loop_
_entity.id
_entity.type
_entity.pdbx_description
1 polymer ?
#
loop_
_entity_poly.entity_id
_entity_poly.type
_entity_poly.pdbx_seq_one_letter_code
_entity_poly.pdbx_strand_id
1 'polypeptide(L)'
;TRLIMVDDIAYFQADNKYAVVMTAEGEALLRKPIRELLDVLDPALFKQIHRSTIVNLKAIASITRDDTGKGTVKLKSRPETLAVSQPFMTLFRNM
;
A
#
# COMPACT_ATOMS: atom_id res chain seq x y z
N THR A 1 23.03 -1.14 8.82
CA THR A 1 21.65 -1.64 8.89
C THR A 1 20.67 -0.48 9.06
N ARG A 2 19.68 -0.44 8.21
CA ARG A 2 18.69 0.64 8.24
C ARG A 2 17.47 0.19 9.04
N LEU A 3 17.09 1.01 10.01
CA LEU A 3 15.89 0.78 10.79
C LEU A 3 14.73 1.56 10.15
N ILE A 4 13.68 0.84 9.77
CA ILE A 4 12.48 1.46 9.20
C ILE A 4 11.34 1.27 10.19
N MET A 5 10.77 2.38 10.64
CA MET A 5 9.63 2.35 11.54
C MET A 5 8.36 2.06 10.75
N VAL A 6 7.48 1.24 11.31
CA VAL A 6 6.22 0.86 10.65
C VAL A 6 5.41 2.09 10.24
N ASP A 7 5.40 3.13 11.08
CA ASP A 7 4.63 4.35 10.79
C ASP A 7 5.19 5.14 9.61
N ASP A 8 6.45 4.90 9.24
CA ASP A 8 7.09 5.59 8.12
C ASP A 8 6.86 4.90 6.79
N ILE A 9 6.27 3.73 6.79
CA ILE A 9 6.01 2.97 5.58
C ILE A 9 4.74 3.49 4.93
N ALA A 10 4.85 3.90 3.66
CA ALA A 10 3.69 4.33 2.88
C ALA A 10 2.98 3.12 2.27
N TYR A 11 3.73 2.23 1.65
CA TYR A 11 3.16 1.04 1.04
C TYR A 11 4.22 0.00 0.72
N PHE A 12 3.74 -1.21 0.40
CA PHE A 12 4.57 -2.31 -0.11
C PHE A 12 4.13 -2.63 -1.53
N GLN A 13 5.10 -2.89 -2.40
CA GLN A 13 4.86 -3.23 -3.80
C GLN A 13 5.53 -4.57 -4.09
N ALA A 14 4.81 -5.51 -4.69
CA ALA A 14 5.38 -6.79 -5.08
C ALA A 14 6.41 -6.61 -6.21
N ASP A 15 7.53 -7.32 -6.10
CA ASP A 15 8.57 -7.38 -7.12
C ASP A 15 9.12 -8.80 -7.14
N ASN A 16 8.50 -9.66 -7.97
CA ASN A 16 8.79 -11.10 -8.01
C ASN A 16 8.61 -11.73 -6.61
N LYS A 17 9.67 -12.29 -6.05
CA LYS A 17 9.64 -12.96 -4.74
C LYS A 17 9.86 -12.00 -3.58
N TYR A 18 10.03 -10.72 -3.88
CA TYR A 18 10.37 -9.71 -2.90
C TYR A 18 9.24 -8.71 -2.77
N ALA A 19 9.30 -7.89 -1.74
CA ALA A 19 8.46 -6.71 -1.60
C ALA A 19 9.36 -5.48 -1.50
N VAL A 20 8.99 -4.44 -2.23
CA VAL A 20 9.65 -3.15 -2.09
C VAL A 20 8.88 -2.36 -1.05
N VAL A 21 9.58 -1.91 -0.01
CA VAL A 21 9.00 -1.10 1.05
C VAL A 21 9.24 0.36 0.69
N MET A 22 8.16 1.11 0.52
CA MET A 22 8.23 2.52 0.11
C MET A 22 7.97 3.42 1.30
N THR A 23 8.93 4.30 1.57
CA THR A 23 8.82 5.28 2.65
C THR A 23 9.00 6.69 2.09
N ALA A 24 8.75 7.70 2.90
CA ALA A 24 8.97 9.10 2.49
C ALA A 24 10.43 9.37 2.14
N GLU A 25 11.36 8.61 2.68
CA GLU A 25 12.79 8.82 2.50
C GLU A 25 13.41 7.93 1.42
N GLY A 26 12.62 7.08 0.78
CA GLY A 26 13.11 6.19 -0.25
C GLY A 26 12.55 4.79 -0.12
N GLU A 27 13.23 3.82 -0.71
CA GLU A 27 12.75 2.46 -0.76
C GLU A 27 13.76 1.47 -0.18
N ALA A 28 13.25 0.34 0.28
CA ALA A 28 14.08 -0.77 0.75
C ALA A 28 13.49 -2.07 0.21
N LEU A 29 14.34 -3.08 0.08
CA LEU A 29 13.91 -4.39 -0.43
C LEU A 29 13.72 -5.35 0.75
N LEU A 30 12.59 -6.05 0.75
CA LEU A 30 12.27 -7.05 1.75
C LEU A 30 12.12 -8.40 1.06
N ARG A 31 12.82 -9.42 1.58
CA ARG A 31 12.83 -10.75 0.96
C ARG A 31 11.66 -11.61 1.38
N LYS A 32 10.46 -11.04 1.27
CA LYS A 32 9.21 -11.76 1.53
C LYS A 32 8.20 -11.35 0.47
N PRO A 33 7.40 -12.29 -0.05
CA PRO A 33 6.29 -11.90 -0.91
C PRO A 33 5.24 -11.14 -0.10
N ILE A 34 4.50 -10.25 -0.76
CA ILE A 34 3.55 -9.39 -0.05
C ILE A 34 2.45 -10.18 0.65
N ARG A 35 2.07 -11.35 0.12
CA ARG A 35 1.02 -12.16 0.76
C ARG A 35 1.42 -12.62 2.16
N GLU A 36 2.73 -12.83 2.42
CA GLU A 36 3.20 -13.20 3.75
C GLU A 36 3.18 -12.01 4.69
N LEU A 37 3.30 -10.79 4.15
CA LEU A 37 3.22 -9.59 4.96
C LEU A 37 1.82 -9.38 5.53
N LEU A 38 0.78 -9.82 4.83
CA LEU A 38 -0.59 -9.71 5.32
C LEU A 38 -0.80 -10.48 6.63
N ASP A 39 0.00 -11.51 6.87
CA ASP A 39 -0.10 -12.32 8.10
C ASP A 39 0.53 -11.65 9.31
N VAL A 40 1.44 -10.70 9.09
CA VAL A 40 2.20 -10.08 10.18
C VAL A 40 1.92 -8.59 10.35
N LEU A 41 1.36 -7.93 9.35
CA LEU A 41 1.03 -6.52 9.44
C LEU A 41 -0.31 -6.31 10.17
N ASP A 42 -0.41 -5.19 10.89
CA ASP A 42 -1.65 -4.82 11.56
C ASP A 42 -2.75 -4.56 10.51
N PRO A 43 -3.81 -5.37 10.48
CA PRO A 43 -4.85 -5.21 9.47
C PRO A 43 -5.71 -3.95 9.65
N ALA A 44 -5.62 -3.28 10.81
CA ALA A 44 -6.29 -2.00 11.01
C ALA A 44 -5.53 -0.86 10.35
N LEU A 45 -4.23 -1.06 10.07
CA LEU A 45 -3.36 -0.03 9.51
C LEU A 45 -3.02 -0.28 8.05
N PHE A 46 -2.76 -1.54 7.68
CA PHE A 46 -2.33 -1.92 6.34
C PHE A 46 -3.42 -2.70 5.65
N LYS A 47 -3.78 -2.28 4.44
CA LYS A 47 -4.79 -2.94 3.62
C LYS A 47 -4.25 -3.24 2.23
N GLN A 48 -4.60 -4.42 1.73
CA GLN A 48 -4.31 -4.75 0.34
C GLN A 48 -5.29 -4.00 -0.56
N ILE A 49 -4.77 -3.32 -1.57
CA ILE A 49 -5.58 -2.54 -2.53
C ILE A 49 -5.43 -3.05 -3.95
N HIS A 50 -4.49 -3.95 -4.15
CA HIS A 50 -4.22 -4.57 -5.45
C HIS A 50 -3.49 -5.87 -5.15
N ARG A 51 -3.53 -6.83 -6.08
CA ARG A 51 -2.79 -8.09 -5.88
C ARG A 51 -1.30 -7.86 -5.62
N SER A 52 -0.77 -6.72 -6.05
CA SER A 52 0.65 -6.39 -5.92
C SER A 52 0.94 -5.29 -4.91
N THR A 53 -0.06 -4.79 -4.17
CA THR A 53 0.13 -3.59 -3.35
C THR A 53 -0.61 -3.67 -2.03
N ILE A 54 0.11 -3.35 -0.94
CA ILE A 54 -0.44 -3.18 0.40
C ILE A 54 -0.14 -1.74 0.81
N VAL A 55 -1.15 -0.98 1.24
CA VAL A 55 -1.00 0.42 1.60
C VAL A 55 -1.23 0.65 3.09
N ASN A 56 -0.49 1.60 3.65
CA ASN A 56 -0.73 2.13 4.98
C ASN A 56 -1.86 3.15 4.88
N LEU A 57 -2.97 2.89 5.58
CA LEU A 57 -4.13 3.79 5.52
C LEU A 57 -3.80 5.20 5.95
N LYS A 58 -2.87 5.36 6.88
CA LYS A 58 -2.45 6.68 7.35
C LYS A 58 -1.63 7.47 6.32
N ALA A 59 -1.12 6.79 5.29
CA ALA A 59 -0.35 7.43 4.24
C ALA A 59 -1.23 7.93 3.09
N ILE A 60 -2.52 7.67 3.14
CA ILE A 60 -3.45 8.04 2.08
C ILE A 60 -3.92 9.47 2.25
N ALA A 61 -3.72 10.30 1.22
CA ALA A 61 -4.24 11.66 1.20
C ALA A 61 -5.68 11.71 0.66
N SER A 62 -5.94 10.95 -0.41
CA SER A 62 -7.27 10.91 -1.01
C SER A 62 -7.43 9.65 -1.85
N ILE A 63 -8.69 9.29 -2.10
CA ILE A 63 -9.07 8.16 -2.93
C ILE A 63 -10.09 8.65 -3.94
N THR A 64 -9.87 8.34 -5.22
CA THR A 64 -10.82 8.65 -6.27
C THR A 64 -11.28 7.36 -6.94
N ARG A 65 -12.50 7.36 -7.46
CA ARG A 65 -13.08 6.22 -8.17
C ARG A 65 -13.35 6.63 -9.61
N ASP A 66 -13.01 5.77 -10.56
CA ASP A 66 -13.35 6.00 -11.95
C ASP A 66 -14.69 5.33 -12.32
N ASP A 67 -15.10 5.48 -13.57
CA ASP A 67 -16.39 4.96 -14.04
C ASP A 67 -16.44 3.44 -14.10
N THR A 68 -15.28 2.77 -14.07
CA THR A 68 -15.20 1.31 -14.11
C THR A 68 -15.27 0.67 -12.73
N GLY A 69 -15.31 1.48 -11.68
CA GLY A 69 -15.29 0.98 -10.30
C GLY A 69 -13.92 0.74 -9.75
N LYS A 70 -12.86 1.05 -10.50
CA LYS A 70 -11.49 1.03 -10.02
C LYS A 70 -11.16 2.34 -9.32
N GLY A 71 -10.11 2.34 -8.54
CA GLY A 71 -9.74 3.52 -7.79
C GLY A 71 -8.29 3.91 -7.93
N THR A 72 -7.99 5.11 -7.46
CA THR A 72 -6.63 5.64 -7.39
C THR A 72 -6.43 6.25 -6.01
N VAL A 73 -5.34 5.85 -5.35
CA VAL A 73 -4.93 6.39 -4.06
C VAL A 73 -3.85 7.43 -4.29
N LYS A 74 -4.05 8.61 -3.72
CA LYS A 74 -3.05 9.66 -3.68
C LYS A 74 -2.39 9.64 -2.31
N LEU A 75 -1.05 9.69 -2.27
CA LEU A 75 -0.28 9.57 -1.05
C LEU A 75 0.08 10.93 -0.49
N LYS A 76 0.24 11.01 0.85
CA LYS A 76 0.60 12.25 1.54
C LYS A 76 2.05 12.64 1.33
N SER A 77 2.97 11.67 1.36
CA SER A 77 4.40 11.94 1.42
C SER A 77 5.17 11.55 0.16
N ARG A 78 4.47 11.04 -0.85
CA ARG A 78 5.09 10.61 -2.10
C ARG A 78 4.26 11.10 -3.27
N PRO A 79 4.92 11.45 -4.41
CA PRO A 79 4.22 12.03 -5.56
C PRO A 79 3.45 11.01 -6.42
N GLU A 80 3.81 9.72 -6.34
CA GLU A 80 3.14 8.71 -7.16
C GLU A 80 1.77 8.38 -6.62
N THR A 81 0.92 7.81 -7.47
CA THR A 81 -0.39 7.30 -7.10
C THR A 81 -0.39 5.78 -7.16
N LEU A 82 -1.34 5.17 -6.44
CA LEU A 82 -1.48 3.71 -6.41
C LEU A 82 -2.82 3.32 -7.01
N ALA A 83 -2.81 2.26 -7.81
CA ALA A 83 -4.03 1.71 -8.37
C ALA A 83 -4.74 0.83 -7.33
N VAL A 84 -6.06 0.96 -7.25
CA VAL A 84 -6.91 0.09 -6.43
C VAL A 84 -7.78 -0.71 -7.38
N SER A 85 -7.63 -2.04 -7.37
CA SER A 85 -8.46 -2.87 -8.24
C SER A 85 -9.89 -2.95 -7.70
N GLN A 86 -10.83 -3.16 -8.61
CA GLN A 86 -12.25 -3.12 -8.29
C GLN A 86 -12.64 -3.95 -7.07
N PRO A 87 -12.17 -5.21 -6.91
CA PRO A 87 -12.54 -6.00 -5.74
C PRO A 87 -12.13 -5.38 -4.41
N PHE A 88 -11.07 -4.57 -4.40
CA PHE A 88 -10.57 -3.96 -3.18
C PHE A 88 -11.20 -2.60 -2.88
N MET A 89 -11.98 -2.06 -3.80
CA MET A 89 -12.64 -0.76 -3.57
C MET A 89 -13.69 -0.82 -2.47
N THR A 90 -14.17 -2.01 -2.12
CA THR A 90 -15.12 -2.17 -1.02
C THR A 90 -14.54 -1.73 0.34
N LEU A 91 -13.21 -1.74 0.47
CA LEU A 91 -12.53 -1.26 1.68
C LEU A 91 -12.83 0.22 1.96
N PHE A 92 -13.12 0.98 0.92
CA PHE A 92 -13.29 2.43 1.01
C PHE A 92 -14.74 2.87 0.84
N ARG A 93 -15.68 1.93 0.92
CA ARG A 93 -17.10 2.22 0.65
C ARG A 93 -17.67 3.30 1.55
N ASN A 94 -17.23 3.34 2.80
CA ASN A 94 -17.74 4.26 3.82
C ASN A 94 -16.77 5.38 4.17
N MET A 95 -15.81 5.62 3.32
CA MET A 95 -14.83 6.68 3.53
C MET A 95 -15.13 7.92 2.73
#